data_6cf7e2769f76235c26015f3aae6522a7
#
_entry.id   6cf7e2769f76235c26015f3aae6522a7
#
_cell.length_a   1.000
_cell.length_b   1.000
_cell.length_c   1.000
_cell.angle_alpha   90.00
_cell.angle_beta   90.00
_cell.angle_gamma   90.00
#
_symmetry.space_group_name_H-M   'P 1'
#
loop_
_entity.id
_entity.type
_entity.pdbx_description
1 polymer ?
#
loop_
_entity_poly.entity_id
_entity_poly.type
_entity_poly.pdbx_seq_one_letter_code
_entity_poly.pdbx_strand_id
1 'polypeptide(L)' 'VGLLDRQVTVICKDGIKVTGVWIDWTSEQDNEPDPESITLSCADSSLIEIYVCEIREIGASP' A
#
# COMPACT_ATOMS: atom_id res chain seq x y z
N VAL A 1 9.33 2.81 5.45
CA VAL A 1 10.43 1.87 5.34
C VAL A 1 10.39 0.82 6.43
N GLY A 2 10.08 1.21 7.66
CA GLY A 2 10.00 0.27 8.77
C GLY A 2 8.89 -0.77 8.67
N LEU A 3 7.91 -0.57 7.77
CA LEU A 3 6.79 -1.48 7.59
C LEU A 3 6.91 -2.32 6.30
N LEU A 4 7.96 -2.11 5.52
CA LEU A 4 8.19 -2.90 4.31
C LEU A 4 8.40 -4.36 4.72
N ASP A 5 7.82 -5.29 3.95
CA ASP A 5 7.81 -6.73 4.21
C ASP A 5 7.00 -7.14 5.45
N ARG A 6 6.23 -6.21 6.02
CA ARG A 6 5.35 -6.53 7.14
C ARG A 6 3.90 -6.47 6.71
N GLN A 7 3.06 -7.21 7.43
CA GLN A 7 1.62 -7.13 7.21
C GLN A 7 1.13 -5.78 7.74
N VAL A 8 0.40 -5.07 6.89
CA VAL A 8 -0.12 -3.74 7.23
C VAL A 8 -1.60 -3.67 6.93
N THR A 9 -2.27 -2.73 7.57
CA THR A 9 -3.64 -2.35 7.24
C THR A 9 -3.60 -0.93 6.71
N VAL A 10 -4.14 -0.74 5.51
CA VAL A 10 -4.24 0.56 4.86
C VAL A 10 -5.70 0.98 4.88
N ILE A 11 -5.97 2.19 5.35
CA ILE A 11 -7.30 2.78 5.30
C ILE A 11 -7.27 3.90 4.28
N CYS A 12 -8.06 3.75 3.23
CA CYS A 12 -8.12 4.73 2.17
C CYS A 12 -9.07 5.88 2.53
N LYS A 13 -8.93 7.00 1.83
CA LYS A 13 -9.74 8.19 2.11
C LYS A 13 -11.23 7.96 1.90
N ASP A 14 -11.60 6.98 1.06
CA ASP A 14 -12.99 6.61 0.83
C ASP A 14 -13.54 5.63 1.88
N GLY A 15 -12.73 5.27 2.87
CA GLY A 15 -13.12 4.37 3.95
C GLY A 15 -12.84 2.89 3.69
N ILE A 16 -12.36 2.53 2.52
CA ILE A 16 -12.01 1.15 2.21
C ILE A 16 -10.76 0.76 2.98
N LYS A 17 -10.80 -0.43 3.59
CA LYS A 17 -9.68 -0.98 4.36
C LYS A 17 -9.09 -2.16 3.61
N VAL A 18 -7.77 -2.16 3.44
CA VAL A 18 -7.04 -3.22 2.77
C VAL A 18 -5.95 -3.74 3.69
N THR A 19 -5.87 -5.06 3.85
CA THR A 19 -4.83 -5.70 4.67
C THR A 19 -3.99 -6.61 3.78
N GLY A 20 -2.67 -6.51 3.91
CA GLY A 20 -1.75 -7.35 3.15
C GLY A 20 -0.31 -7.07 3.56
N VAL A 21 0.61 -7.79 2.93
CA VAL A 21 2.04 -7.59 3.16
C VAL A 21 2.55 -6.51 2.22
N TRP A 22 3.17 -5.48 2.75
CA TRP A 22 3.74 -4.38 1.96
C TRP A 22 5.04 -4.85 1.33
N ILE A 23 5.04 -5.11 0.04
CA ILE A 23 6.18 -5.72 -0.66
C ILE A 23 6.96 -4.75 -1.52
N ASP A 24 6.40 -3.60 -1.89
CA ASP A 24 7.09 -2.69 -2.78
C ASP A 24 6.56 -1.27 -2.63
N TRP A 25 7.41 -0.31 -3.00
CA TRP A 25 7.08 1.11 -3.02
C TRP A 25 7.64 1.70 -4.29
N THR A 26 6.81 2.41 -5.04
CA THR A 26 7.21 3.07 -6.28
C THR A 26 7.12 4.56 -6.10
N SER A 27 8.24 5.24 -6.25
CA SER A 27 8.29 6.70 -6.10
C SER A 27 7.53 7.36 -7.25
N GLU A 28 7.15 8.63 -7.05
CA GLU A 28 6.49 9.40 -8.09
C GLU A 28 7.32 9.45 -9.38
N GLN A 29 8.65 9.60 -9.25
CA GLN A 29 9.54 9.66 -10.40
C GLN A 29 9.55 8.36 -11.19
N ASP A 30 9.52 7.22 -10.50
CA ASP A 30 9.57 5.92 -11.15
C ASP A 30 8.21 5.50 -11.70
N ASN A 31 7.14 6.16 -11.27
CA ASN A 31 5.77 5.79 -11.65
C ASN A 31 5.11 6.79 -12.61
N GLU A 32 5.86 7.77 -13.08
CA GLU A 32 5.30 8.78 -13.98
C GLU A 32 4.60 8.15 -15.17
N PRO A 33 3.46 8.71 -15.61
CA PRO A 33 2.80 9.92 -15.10
C PRO A 33 1.95 9.70 -13.85
N ASP A 34 1.97 8.50 -13.28
CA ASP A 34 1.16 8.18 -12.11
C ASP A 34 1.81 8.67 -10.83
N PRO A 35 1.03 8.91 -9.76
CA PRO A 35 1.61 9.31 -8.48
C PRO A 35 2.30 8.15 -7.78
N GLU A 36 3.03 8.47 -6.72
CA GLU A 36 3.67 7.50 -5.85
C GLU A 36 2.67 6.44 -5.37
N SER A 37 3.11 5.18 -5.32
CA SER A 37 2.25 4.07 -4.92
C SER A 37 2.98 3.05 -4.06
N ILE A 38 2.20 2.23 -3.37
CA ILE A 38 2.70 1.06 -2.67
C ILE A 38 2.00 -0.18 -3.21
N THR A 39 2.65 -1.34 -3.09
CA THR A 39 2.08 -2.60 -3.53
C THR A 39 1.95 -3.54 -2.34
N LEU A 40 0.77 -4.11 -2.17
CA LEU A 40 0.49 -5.08 -1.11
C LEU A 40 0.23 -6.45 -1.72
N SER A 41 0.78 -7.48 -1.06
CA SER A 41 0.47 -8.87 -1.39
C SER A 41 -0.62 -9.34 -0.41
N CYS A 42 -1.78 -9.69 -0.94
CA CYS A 42 -2.91 -10.11 -0.13
C CYS A 42 -2.89 -11.62 0.12
N ALA A 43 -3.75 -12.07 1.06
CA ALA A 43 -3.75 -13.47 1.50
C ALA A 43 -4.08 -14.45 0.38
N ASP A 44 -4.81 -14.02 -0.64
CA ASP A 44 -5.16 -14.85 -1.79
C ASP A 44 -4.10 -14.81 -2.89
N SER A 45 -2.92 -14.29 -2.59
CA SER A 45 -1.78 -14.13 -3.52
C SER A 45 -2.00 -13.06 -4.58
N SER A 46 -3.05 -12.26 -4.49
CA SER A 46 -3.24 -11.15 -5.40
C SER A 46 -2.35 -9.96 -4.99
N LEU A 47 -1.99 -9.13 -5.96
CA LEU A 47 -1.24 -7.91 -5.71
C LEU A 47 -2.16 -6.72 -5.93
N ILE A 48 -2.09 -5.76 -5.01
CA ILE A 48 -2.89 -4.53 -5.07
C ILE A 48 -1.95 -3.35 -5.02
N GLU A 49 -2.08 -2.44 -5.99
CA GLU A 49 -1.37 -1.17 -5.98
C GLU A 49 -2.28 -0.10 -5.40
N ILE A 50 -1.76 0.69 -4.46
CA ILE A 50 -2.51 1.78 -3.83
C ILE A 50 -1.68 3.05 -3.95
N TYR A 51 -2.28 4.10 -4.52
CA TYR A 51 -1.61 5.40 -4.60
C TYR A 51 -1.55 6.04 -3.22
N VAL A 52 -0.38 6.55 -2.86
CA VAL A 52 -0.16 7.15 -1.54
C VAL A 52 -1.13 8.30 -1.28
N CYS A 53 -1.48 9.05 -2.32
CA CYS A 53 -2.42 10.17 -2.17
C CYS A 53 -3.83 9.73 -1.78
N GLU A 54 -4.16 8.45 -1.92
CA GLU A 54 -5.46 7.90 -1.54
C GLU A 54 -5.45 7.29 -0.14
N ILE A 55 -4.30 7.23 0.51
CA ILE A 55 -4.16 6.62 1.83
C ILE A 55 -4.45 7.64 2.91
N ARG A 56 -5.38 7.31 3.81
CA ARG A 56 -5.64 8.10 5.02
C ARG A 56 -4.76 7.65 6.17
N GLU A 57 -4.60 6.34 6.34
CA GLU A 57 -3.78 5.75 7.40
C GLU A 57 -3.14 4.47 6.90
N ILE A 58 -1.95 4.19 7.41
CA ILE A 58 -1.29 2.91 7.22
C ILE A 58 -0.58 2.56 8.53
N GLY A 59 -0.71 1.32 8.95
CA GLY A 59 -0.08 0.86 10.18
C GLY A 59 0.16 -0.63 10.17
N ALA A 60 1.02 -1.09 11.08
CA ALA A 60 1.28 -2.51 11.22
C ALA A 60 -0.01 -3.23 11.65
N SER A 61 -0.27 -4.36 10.99
CA SER A 61 -1.41 -5.20 11.33
C SER A 61 -0.99 -6.24 12.35
N PRO A 62 -1.85 -6.55 13.35
CA PRO A 62 -1.54 -7.58 14.33
C PRO A 62 -1.33 -8.95 13.69
#